data_87edfcba17dce4359752097a4fc5abda
#
_entry.id   87edfcba17dce4359752097a4fc5abda
#
_cell.length_a   1.000
_cell.length_b   1.000
_cell.length_c   1.000
_cell.angle_alpha   90.00
_cell.angle_beta   90.00
_cell.angle_gamma   90.00
#
_symmetry.space_group_name_H-M   'P 1'
#
loop_
_entity.id
_entity.type
_entity.pdbx_description
1 polymer ?
#
loop_
_entity_poly.entity_id
_entity_poly.type
_entity_poly.pdbx_seq_one_letter_code
_entity_poly.pdbx_strand_id
1 'polypeptide(L)'
;MKQDTEADVRTDTAVKILALFFVAIIFLAFTTSPIKTGTKEGERAPPLEGMMYNGSGWTQFDMNDYMTTNWTVGDANGEWLVVEFMDTDCTYCLRDADEFGQVADYFMKISKDTDGTPAWNGPVVNFVASATELDIQGHETSREEIISFRDKTGDSSCAGSSCSSRNGDPHNFIYVDDIDQENMQEWKIPGTPSYFIIQPDGIVAWVHSEHPQEKVSDGLFRIFNEQGLMPNE
;
A
#
# COMPACT_ATOMS: atom_id res chain seq x y z
N MET A 1 42.60 60.05 0.32
CA MET A 1 42.53 58.69 -0.25
C MET A 1 42.45 57.63 0.87
N LYS A 2 41.35 57.53 1.60
CA LYS A 2 41.12 56.50 2.65
C LYS A 2 39.69 55.96 2.66
N GLN A 3 38.85 56.32 1.69
CA GLN A 3 37.45 55.91 1.66
C GLN A 3 37.19 54.65 0.81
N ASP A 4 38.11 54.24 -0.09
CA ASP A 4 37.89 53.12 -1.00
C ASP A 4 38.11 51.76 -0.34
N THR A 5 38.91 51.65 0.72
CA THR A 5 39.23 50.39 1.38
C THR A 5 38.09 49.83 2.28
N GLU A 6 37.24 50.69 2.88
CA GLU A 6 36.13 50.22 3.71
C GLU A 6 34.95 49.72 2.84
N ALA A 7 34.69 50.36 1.72
CA ALA A 7 33.68 49.95 0.78
C ALA A 7 34.04 48.60 0.15
N ASP A 8 35.29 48.39 -0.18
CA ASP A 8 35.82 47.16 -0.79
C ASP A 8 35.73 45.97 0.17
N VAL A 9 36.08 46.17 1.45
CA VAL A 9 35.97 45.10 2.47
C VAL A 9 34.51 44.70 2.75
N ARG A 10 33.56 45.66 2.76
CA ARG A 10 32.13 45.36 2.95
C ARG A 10 31.56 44.59 1.77
N THR A 11 31.96 44.95 0.55
CA THR A 11 31.53 44.25 -0.68
C THR A 11 32.10 42.82 -0.72
N ASP A 12 33.39 42.64 -0.39
CA ASP A 12 34.03 41.33 -0.34
C ASP A 12 33.37 40.41 0.73
N THR A 13 33.02 40.95 1.92
CA THR A 13 32.32 40.19 2.95
C THR A 13 30.91 39.82 2.50
N ALA A 14 30.17 40.72 1.86
CA ALA A 14 28.84 40.45 1.34
C ALA A 14 28.86 39.35 0.25
N VAL A 15 29.83 39.41 -0.66
CA VAL A 15 30.01 38.37 -1.71
C VAL A 15 30.34 37.02 -1.10
N LYS A 16 31.18 36.93 -0.08
CA LYS A 16 31.51 35.68 0.62
C LYS A 16 30.31 35.09 1.33
N ILE A 17 29.50 35.90 2.00
CA ILE A 17 28.25 35.44 2.65
C ILE A 17 27.27 34.93 1.60
N LEU A 18 27.11 35.64 0.48
CA LEU A 18 26.23 35.23 -0.60
C LEU A 18 26.70 33.90 -1.22
N ALA A 19 28.00 33.73 -1.46
CA ALA A 19 28.58 32.52 -1.98
C ALA A 19 28.36 31.33 -1.03
N LEU A 20 28.57 31.52 0.28
CA LEU A 20 28.28 30.48 1.28
C LEU A 20 26.79 30.09 1.32
N PHE A 21 25.91 31.07 1.17
CA PHE A 21 24.46 30.82 1.11
C PHE A 21 24.08 30.00 -0.12
N PHE A 22 24.64 30.32 -1.30
CA PHE A 22 24.44 29.53 -2.51
C PHE A 22 24.99 28.11 -2.38
N VAL A 23 26.17 27.94 -1.79
CA VAL A 23 26.75 26.61 -1.53
C VAL A 23 25.86 25.81 -0.59
N ALA A 24 25.32 26.44 0.47
CA ALA A 24 24.39 25.79 1.39
C ALA A 24 23.07 25.38 0.70
N ILE A 25 22.51 26.25 -0.16
CA ILE A 25 21.30 25.91 -0.93
C ILE A 25 21.58 24.75 -1.89
N ILE A 26 22.71 24.79 -2.61
CA ILE A 26 23.11 23.69 -3.51
C ILE A 26 23.28 22.41 -2.72
N PHE A 27 23.97 22.45 -1.58
CA PHE A 27 24.15 21.29 -0.71
C PHE A 27 22.80 20.73 -0.22
N LEU A 28 21.89 21.58 0.25
CA LEU A 28 20.55 21.19 0.64
C LEU A 28 19.78 20.58 -0.54
N ALA A 29 19.83 21.18 -1.73
CA ALA A 29 19.16 20.67 -2.92
C ALA A 29 19.66 19.29 -3.34
N PHE A 30 20.94 18.97 -3.14
CA PHE A 30 21.51 17.66 -3.43
C PHE A 30 21.29 16.62 -2.31
N THR A 31 21.11 17.07 -1.05
CA THR A 31 20.88 16.17 0.10
C THR A 31 19.40 15.90 0.37
N THR A 32 18.49 16.73 -0.13
CA THR A 32 17.04 16.59 0.01
C THR A 32 16.41 16.20 -1.34
N SER A 33 16.80 15.06 -1.90
CA SER A 33 16.06 14.51 -3.04
C SER A 33 14.66 14.11 -2.56
N PRO A 34 13.59 14.60 -3.18
CA PRO A 34 12.24 14.17 -2.82
C PRO A 34 12.12 12.66 -3.09
N ILE A 35 11.42 11.96 -2.18
CA ILE A 35 11.09 10.55 -2.39
C ILE A 35 10.28 10.45 -3.68
N LYS A 36 10.70 9.58 -4.58
CA LYS A 36 9.99 9.36 -5.85
C LYS A 36 8.69 8.63 -5.61
N THR A 37 7.67 8.96 -6.38
CA THR A 37 6.45 8.17 -6.46
C THR A 37 6.69 6.97 -7.37
N GLY A 38 6.29 5.79 -6.90
CA GLY A 38 6.44 4.53 -7.61
C GLY A 38 6.09 3.33 -6.75
N THR A 39 6.32 2.15 -7.30
CA THR A 39 5.89 0.87 -6.69
C THR A 39 7.06 0.01 -6.20
N LYS A 40 8.26 0.57 -6.14
CA LYS A 40 9.43 -0.12 -5.57
C LYS A 40 9.58 0.19 -4.09
N GLU A 41 10.26 -0.70 -3.38
CA GLU A 41 10.59 -0.46 -1.98
C GLU A 41 11.34 0.85 -1.78
N GLY A 42 10.92 1.63 -0.79
CA GLY A 42 11.46 2.96 -0.49
C GLY A 42 10.87 4.10 -1.33
N GLU A 43 10.04 3.82 -2.33
CA GLU A 43 9.31 4.84 -3.08
C GLU A 43 7.97 5.15 -2.39
N ARG A 44 7.44 6.34 -2.62
CA ARG A 44 6.08 6.68 -2.18
C ARG A 44 5.06 5.99 -3.08
N ALA A 45 4.15 5.23 -2.50
CA ALA A 45 3.10 4.59 -3.25
C ALA A 45 2.29 5.61 -4.08
N PRO A 46 1.92 5.30 -5.32
CA PRO A 46 0.96 6.11 -6.07
C PRO A 46 -0.38 6.18 -5.34
N PRO A 47 -1.25 7.16 -5.63
CA PRO A 47 -2.60 7.18 -5.07
C PRO A 47 -3.35 5.90 -5.45
N LEU A 48 -4.28 5.47 -4.59
CA LEU A 48 -5.24 4.43 -4.85
C LEU A 48 -6.59 4.95 -4.40
N GLU A 49 -7.49 5.14 -5.32
CA GLU A 49 -8.78 5.80 -5.12
C GLU A 49 -9.88 5.03 -5.87
N GLY A 50 -11.13 5.29 -5.54
CA GLY A 50 -12.26 4.71 -6.27
C GLY A 50 -13.46 4.44 -5.37
N MET A 51 -14.45 3.76 -5.91
CA MET A 51 -15.57 3.26 -5.13
C MET A 51 -15.17 1.95 -4.46
N MET A 52 -15.30 1.86 -3.14
CA MET A 52 -15.04 0.63 -2.39
C MET A 52 -16.33 -0.05 -1.94
N TYR A 53 -16.30 -1.36 -1.93
CA TYR A 53 -17.31 -2.21 -1.29
C TYR A 53 -16.75 -2.79 0.02
N ASN A 54 -17.48 -2.58 1.11
CA ASN A 54 -17.08 -2.98 2.46
C ASN A 54 -17.93 -4.13 3.06
N GLY A 55 -18.76 -4.77 2.25
CA GLY A 55 -19.71 -5.81 2.69
C GLY A 55 -21.12 -5.30 2.97
N SER A 56 -21.35 -3.99 2.94
CA SER A 56 -22.69 -3.39 3.16
C SER A 56 -23.10 -2.40 2.07
N GLY A 57 -22.17 -1.90 1.30
CA GLY A 57 -22.45 -0.95 0.23
C GLY A 57 -21.19 -0.33 -0.37
N TRP A 58 -21.40 0.45 -1.43
CA TRP A 58 -20.34 1.16 -2.13
C TRP A 58 -20.19 2.58 -1.56
N THR A 59 -18.97 2.96 -1.21
CA THR A 59 -18.60 4.30 -0.71
C THR A 59 -17.28 4.74 -1.34
N GLN A 60 -16.94 6.02 -1.24
CA GLN A 60 -15.65 6.53 -1.75
C GLN A 60 -14.52 5.99 -0.88
N PHE A 61 -13.43 5.60 -1.53
CA PHE A 61 -12.14 5.22 -0.95
C PHE A 61 -11.05 6.18 -1.40
N ASP A 62 -10.22 6.58 -0.46
CA ASP A 62 -8.94 7.26 -0.71
C ASP A 62 -7.90 6.65 0.21
N MET A 63 -6.82 6.10 -0.35
CA MET A 63 -5.72 5.50 0.41
C MET A 63 -5.10 6.48 1.40
N ASN A 64 -5.15 7.79 1.14
CA ASN A 64 -4.61 8.81 2.04
C ASN A 64 -5.33 8.85 3.41
N ASP A 65 -6.58 8.37 3.49
CA ASP A 65 -7.33 8.29 4.76
C ASP A 65 -6.69 7.28 5.74
N TYR A 66 -5.85 6.38 5.25
CA TYR A 66 -5.11 5.37 6.03
C TYR A 66 -3.68 5.81 6.35
N MET A 67 -3.25 6.98 5.89
CA MET A 67 -1.88 7.45 6.08
C MET A 67 -1.74 8.30 7.34
N THR A 68 -0.64 8.09 8.04
CA THR A 68 -0.28 8.84 9.27
C THR A 68 0.84 9.84 8.95
N THR A 69 0.49 11.11 8.80
CA THR A 69 1.35 12.17 8.23
C THR A 69 2.70 12.38 8.97
N ASN A 70 2.77 12.07 10.25
CA ASN A 70 3.97 12.28 11.09
C ASN A 70 4.55 10.96 11.63
N TRP A 71 4.22 9.84 10.99
CA TRP A 71 4.74 8.55 11.40
C TRP A 71 6.24 8.46 11.11
N THR A 72 6.97 7.79 12.00
CA THR A 72 8.39 7.50 11.83
C THR A 72 8.64 6.02 12.05
N VAL A 73 9.67 5.48 11.38
CA VAL A 73 10.05 4.07 11.47
C VAL A 73 10.22 3.66 12.93
N GLY A 74 9.54 2.58 13.34
CA GLY A 74 9.53 2.07 14.71
C GLY A 74 8.41 2.64 15.60
N ASP A 75 7.57 3.57 15.08
CA ASP A 75 6.38 4.03 15.81
C ASP A 75 5.24 3.00 15.66
N ALA A 76 4.76 2.49 16.79
CA ALA A 76 3.69 1.48 16.83
C ALA A 76 2.28 2.06 16.56
N ASN A 77 2.13 3.40 16.53
CA ASN A 77 0.82 4.05 16.41
C ASN A 77 0.38 4.32 14.97
N GLY A 78 1.09 3.80 13.98
CA GLY A 78 0.69 3.94 12.57
C GLY A 78 -0.19 2.78 12.10
N GLU A 79 -1.04 3.06 11.11
CA GLU A 79 -1.81 2.05 10.40
C GLU A 79 -1.06 1.64 9.12
N TRP A 80 -0.76 0.36 9.02
CA TRP A 80 -0.16 -0.24 7.83
C TRP A 80 -1.24 -0.62 6.84
N LEU A 81 -0.90 -0.62 5.55
CA LEU A 81 -1.83 -1.02 4.51
C LEU A 81 -1.22 -2.12 3.64
N VAL A 82 -1.95 -3.20 3.47
CA VAL A 82 -1.66 -4.22 2.45
C VAL A 82 -2.57 -3.98 1.27
N VAL A 83 -1.98 -3.85 0.08
CA VAL A 83 -2.69 -3.67 -1.18
C VAL A 83 -2.50 -4.91 -2.05
N GLU A 84 -3.60 -5.50 -2.48
CA GLU A 84 -3.66 -6.52 -3.52
C GLU A 84 -4.25 -5.90 -4.79
N PHE A 85 -3.60 -6.05 -5.94
CA PHE A 85 -4.24 -5.91 -7.22
C PHE A 85 -4.68 -7.29 -7.70
N MET A 86 -5.96 -7.45 -7.92
CA MET A 86 -6.56 -8.71 -8.28
C MET A 86 -7.60 -8.55 -9.39
N ASP A 87 -7.92 -9.65 -10.04
CA ASP A 87 -9.02 -9.76 -10.99
C ASP A 87 -9.86 -10.98 -10.60
N THR A 88 -11.17 -10.86 -10.65
CA THR A 88 -12.10 -11.94 -10.30
C THR A 88 -11.97 -13.16 -11.22
N ASP A 89 -11.52 -12.95 -12.47
CA ASP A 89 -11.29 -13.99 -13.47
C ASP A 89 -9.85 -14.53 -13.49
N CYS A 90 -8.98 -13.97 -12.65
CA CYS A 90 -7.62 -14.45 -12.51
C CYS A 90 -7.57 -15.75 -11.69
N THR A 91 -7.15 -16.85 -12.30
CA THR A 91 -7.06 -18.17 -11.63
C THR A 91 -6.09 -18.19 -10.47
N TYR A 92 -5.03 -17.37 -10.50
CA TYR A 92 -4.07 -17.26 -9.41
C TYR A 92 -4.69 -16.50 -8.23
N CYS A 93 -5.47 -15.43 -8.48
CA CYS A 93 -6.20 -14.71 -7.44
C CYS A 93 -7.22 -15.61 -6.75
N LEU A 94 -7.97 -16.42 -7.52
CA LEU A 94 -8.89 -17.43 -6.97
C LEU A 94 -8.18 -18.46 -6.08
N ARG A 95 -7.00 -18.91 -6.48
CA ARG A 95 -6.20 -19.89 -5.73
C ARG A 95 -5.71 -19.32 -4.41
N ASP A 96 -5.24 -18.06 -4.43
CA ASP A 96 -4.58 -17.43 -3.30
C ASP A 96 -5.56 -16.74 -2.33
N ALA A 97 -6.85 -16.59 -2.73
CA ALA A 97 -7.89 -15.90 -1.99
C ALA A 97 -8.10 -16.41 -0.55
N ASP A 98 -8.06 -17.75 -0.34
CA ASP A 98 -8.23 -18.35 0.99
C ASP A 98 -7.09 -17.93 1.93
N GLU A 99 -5.86 -18.11 1.49
CA GLU A 99 -4.69 -17.75 2.29
C GLU A 99 -4.64 -16.25 2.57
N PHE A 100 -4.90 -15.41 1.56
CA PHE A 100 -4.89 -13.97 1.70
C PHE A 100 -5.98 -13.51 2.68
N GLY A 101 -7.18 -14.10 2.62
CA GLY A 101 -8.27 -13.85 3.59
C GLY A 101 -7.88 -14.19 5.02
N GLN A 102 -7.23 -15.34 5.25
CA GLN A 102 -6.78 -15.74 6.59
C GLN A 102 -5.69 -14.80 7.13
N VAL A 103 -4.75 -14.38 6.29
CA VAL A 103 -3.71 -13.41 6.64
C VAL A 103 -4.35 -12.07 7.01
N ALA A 104 -5.32 -11.61 6.22
CA ALA A 104 -6.05 -10.38 6.52
C ALA A 104 -6.78 -10.47 7.87
N ASP A 105 -7.53 -11.54 8.13
CA ASP A 105 -8.25 -11.73 9.38
C ASP A 105 -7.33 -11.76 10.61
N TYR A 106 -6.13 -12.32 10.46
CA TYR A 106 -5.13 -12.33 11.52
C TYR A 106 -4.63 -10.92 11.83
N PHE A 107 -4.09 -10.21 10.85
CA PHE A 107 -3.47 -8.90 11.05
C PHE A 107 -4.48 -7.76 11.27
N MET A 108 -5.71 -7.90 10.78
CA MET A 108 -6.83 -6.99 11.06
C MET A 108 -7.46 -7.23 12.44
N LYS A 109 -6.92 -8.17 13.24
CA LYS A 109 -7.40 -8.52 14.59
C LYS A 109 -8.83 -9.11 14.63
N ILE A 110 -9.26 -9.72 13.54
CA ILE A 110 -10.55 -10.42 13.43
C ILE A 110 -10.41 -11.81 14.02
N SER A 111 -9.35 -12.53 13.69
CA SER A 111 -9.02 -13.82 14.29
C SER A 111 -8.78 -13.70 15.79
N LYS A 112 -9.33 -14.66 16.56
CA LYS A 112 -9.27 -14.68 18.02
C LYS A 112 -8.60 -15.94 18.53
N ASP A 113 -7.87 -15.79 19.63
CA ASP A 113 -7.36 -16.89 20.43
C ASP A 113 -8.48 -17.57 21.24
N THR A 114 -8.15 -18.66 21.89
CA THR A 114 -9.09 -19.45 22.71
C THR A 114 -9.72 -18.68 23.87
N ASP A 115 -9.07 -17.61 24.34
CA ASP A 115 -9.58 -16.71 25.38
C ASP A 115 -10.42 -15.54 24.84
N GLY A 116 -10.55 -15.43 23.50
CA GLY A 116 -11.30 -14.38 22.81
C GLY A 116 -10.52 -13.11 22.55
N THR A 117 -9.23 -13.05 22.89
CA THR A 117 -8.37 -11.92 22.53
C THR A 117 -7.96 -11.98 21.04
N PRO A 118 -7.62 -10.84 20.39
CA PRO A 118 -7.06 -10.89 19.05
C PRO A 118 -5.79 -11.75 18.97
N ALA A 119 -5.72 -12.64 18.00
CA ALA A 119 -4.54 -13.46 17.75
C ALA A 119 -3.29 -12.63 17.36
N TRP A 120 -3.52 -11.41 16.85
CA TRP A 120 -2.46 -10.44 16.57
C TRP A 120 -2.52 -9.23 17.50
N ASN A 121 -1.45 -8.93 18.20
CA ASN A 121 -1.33 -7.81 19.16
C ASN A 121 -0.35 -6.71 18.70
N GLY A 122 0.22 -6.82 17.49
CA GLY A 122 1.12 -5.83 16.91
C GLY A 122 0.41 -4.62 16.28
N PRO A 123 1.08 -3.88 15.39
CA PRO A 123 0.52 -2.74 14.69
C PRO A 123 -0.80 -3.05 13.98
N VAL A 124 -1.62 -2.03 13.78
CA VAL A 124 -2.84 -2.16 12.96
C VAL A 124 -2.44 -2.32 11.50
N VAL A 125 -2.98 -3.33 10.84
CA VAL A 125 -2.78 -3.57 9.41
C VAL A 125 -4.15 -3.63 8.75
N ASN A 126 -4.41 -2.72 7.82
CA ASN A 126 -5.59 -2.73 6.97
C ASN A 126 -5.28 -3.48 5.67
N PHE A 127 -6.30 -4.08 5.08
CA PHE A 127 -6.19 -4.79 3.81
C PHE A 127 -7.17 -4.20 2.80
N VAL A 128 -6.72 -4.05 1.57
CA VAL A 128 -7.52 -3.58 0.44
C VAL A 128 -7.18 -4.38 -0.81
N ALA A 129 -8.21 -4.81 -1.53
CA ALA A 129 -8.07 -5.35 -2.88
C ALA A 129 -8.52 -4.30 -3.90
N SER A 130 -7.66 -3.93 -4.83
CA SER A 130 -8.01 -3.19 -6.05
C SER A 130 -8.45 -4.22 -7.08
N ALA A 131 -9.76 -4.31 -7.29
CA ALA A 131 -10.35 -5.27 -8.21
C ALA A 131 -10.37 -4.66 -9.61
N THR A 132 -9.34 -4.98 -10.37
CA THR A 132 -9.13 -4.52 -11.75
C THR A 132 -9.68 -5.50 -12.75
N GLU A 133 -9.76 -5.11 -14.01
CA GLU A 133 -10.09 -6.00 -15.12
C GLU A 133 -8.84 -6.25 -15.96
N LEU A 134 -8.51 -7.53 -16.17
CA LEU A 134 -7.55 -7.94 -17.19
C LEU A 134 -8.29 -8.19 -18.49
N ASP A 135 -7.69 -7.84 -19.66
CA ASP A 135 -8.25 -8.14 -20.98
C ASP A 135 -8.25 -9.66 -21.28
N ILE A 136 -9.00 -10.41 -20.48
CA ILE A 136 -9.18 -11.86 -20.65
C ILE A 136 -10.37 -12.06 -21.58
N GLN A 137 -10.12 -12.62 -22.77
CA GLN A 137 -11.16 -12.78 -23.80
C GLN A 137 -12.37 -13.56 -23.28
N GLY A 138 -13.54 -12.92 -23.32
CA GLY A 138 -14.82 -13.51 -22.94
C GLY A 138 -15.15 -13.37 -21.46
N HIS A 139 -14.39 -12.57 -20.72
CA HIS A 139 -14.60 -12.22 -19.32
C HIS A 139 -14.61 -10.71 -19.20
N GLU A 140 -15.56 -10.18 -18.44
CA GLU A 140 -15.69 -8.76 -18.12
C GLU A 140 -16.02 -8.68 -16.64
N THR A 141 -15.11 -8.15 -15.85
CA THR A 141 -15.31 -7.95 -14.39
C THR A 141 -16.45 -6.96 -14.16
N SER A 142 -17.28 -7.22 -13.19
CA SER A 142 -18.40 -6.37 -12.78
C SER A 142 -18.42 -6.16 -11.27
N ARG A 143 -19.13 -5.12 -10.82
CA ARG A 143 -19.35 -4.89 -9.38
C ARG A 143 -20.07 -6.06 -8.71
N GLU A 144 -20.96 -6.73 -9.41
CA GLU A 144 -21.66 -7.93 -8.94
C GLU A 144 -20.70 -9.08 -8.73
N GLU A 145 -19.70 -9.24 -9.60
CA GLU A 145 -18.64 -10.24 -9.43
C GLU A 145 -17.73 -9.91 -8.25
N ILE A 146 -17.34 -8.64 -8.10
CA ILE A 146 -16.55 -8.19 -6.94
C ILE A 146 -17.28 -8.53 -5.63
N ILE A 147 -18.59 -8.22 -5.55
CA ILE A 147 -19.43 -8.56 -4.39
C ILE A 147 -19.46 -10.08 -4.20
N SER A 148 -19.75 -10.83 -5.27
CA SER A 148 -19.82 -12.29 -5.22
C SER A 148 -18.50 -12.94 -4.79
N PHE A 149 -17.38 -12.42 -5.30
CA PHE A 149 -16.05 -12.91 -4.94
C PHE A 149 -15.73 -12.64 -3.46
N ARG A 150 -15.95 -11.39 -3.01
CA ARG A 150 -15.68 -10.97 -1.64
C ARG A 150 -16.54 -11.72 -0.63
N ASP A 151 -17.87 -11.67 -0.81
CA ASP A 151 -18.86 -12.13 0.18
C ASP A 151 -19.24 -13.60 0.00
N LYS A 152 -18.76 -14.25 -1.06
CA LYS A 152 -19.13 -15.62 -1.45
C LYS A 152 -20.65 -15.79 -1.62
N THR A 153 -21.28 -14.84 -2.28
CA THR A 153 -22.74 -14.79 -2.51
C THR A 153 -23.06 -14.62 -3.99
N GLY A 154 -24.31 -14.87 -4.37
CA GLY A 154 -24.76 -14.67 -5.76
C GLY A 154 -24.29 -15.73 -6.74
N ASP A 155 -24.61 -15.50 -8.01
CA ASP A 155 -24.44 -16.45 -9.12
C ASP A 155 -23.44 -15.97 -10.17
N SER A 156 -22.68 -14.89 -9.89
CA SER A 156 -21.68 -14.35 -10.83
C SER A 156 -20.60 -15.39 -11.12
N SER A 157 -20.03 -15.32 -12.32
CA SER A 157 -18.99 -16.23 -12.78
C SER A 157 -17.61 -15.59 -12.65
N CYS A 158 -16.66 -16.33 -12.11
CA CYS A 158 -15.25 -15.97 -12.00
C CYS A 158 -14.42 -17.09 -12.63
N ALA A 159 -13.65 -16.79 -13.66
CA ALA A 159 -12.80 -17.76 -14.38
C ALA A 159 -13.53 -19.06 -14.77
N GLY A 160 -14.79 -18.96 -15.19
CA GLY A 160 -15.61 -20.10 -15.61
C GLY A 160 -16.22 -20.93 -14.46
N SER A 161 -16.13 -20.46 -13.22
CA SER A 161 -16.77 -21.03 -12.02
C SER A 161 -17.60 -19.97 -11.33
N SER A 162 -18.50 -20.35 -10.40
CA SER A 162 -19.17 -19.35 -9.58
C SER A 162 -18.16 -18.65 -8.65
N CYS A 163 -18.17 -17.30 -8.62
CA CYS A 163 -17.34 -16.51 -7.70
C CYS A 163 -17.53 -16.92 -6.25
N SER A 164 -18.77 -17.25 -5.87
CA SER A 164 -19.11 -17.72 -4.53
C SER A 164 -18.54 -19.10 -4.17
N SER A 165 -18.07 -19.87 -5.17
CA SER A 165 -17.48 -21.19 -4.95
C SER A 165 -15.98 -21.18 -4.69
N ARG A 166 -15.30 -20.01 -4.72
CA ARG A 166 -13.89 -19.92 -4.39
C ARG A 166 -13.59 -20.53 -3.01
N ASN A 167 -12.34 -20.95 -2.79
CA ASN A 167 -11.92 -21.45 -1.48
C ASN A 167 -11.94 -20.36 -0.39
N GLY A 168 -11.92 -20.79 0.86
CA GLY A 168 -11.88 -19.92 2.06
C GLY A 168 -13.23 -19.30 2.42
N ASP A 169 -13.19 -18.43 3.40
CA ASP A 169 -14.34 -17.71 3.94
C ASP A 169 -14.61 -16.40 3.17
N PRO A 170 -15.75 -15.72 3.37
CA PRO A 170 -15.94 -14.35 2.93
C PRO A 170 -14.84 -13.44 3.44
N HIS A 171 -14.39 -12.50 2.62
CA HIS A 171 -13.34 -11.58 3.03
C HIS A 171 -13.90 -10.43 3.88
N ASN A 172 -13.19 -10.09 4.95
CA ASN A 172 -13.57 -9.02 5.87
C ASN A 172 -12.98 -7.65 5.50
N PHE A 173 -12.07 -7.59 4.52
CA PHE A 173 -11.46 -6.35 4.04
C PHE A 173 -12.22 -5.76 2.85
N ILE A 174 -11.83 -4.55 2.46
CA ILE A 174 -12.50 -3.75 1.43
C ILE A 174 -12.00 -4.11 0.02
N TYR A 175 -12.90 -3.94 -0.96
CA TYR A 175 -12.61 -4.08 -2.38
C TYR A 175 -12.87 -2.77 -3.09
N VAL A 176 -11.85 -2.21 -3.74
CA VAL A 176 -11.94 -1.00 -4.56
C VAL A 176 -12.24 -1.42 -5.98
N ASP A 177 -13.24 -0.81 -6.59
CA ASP A 177 -13.57 -0.94 -8.00
C ASP A 177 -12.50 -0.24 -8.84
N ASP A 178 -11.75 -1.00 -9.61
CA ASP A 178 -10.72 -0.56 -10.55
C ASP A 178 -10.94 -1.21 -11.93
N ILE A 179 -12.22 -1.46 -12.26
CA ILE A 179 -12.62 -2.11 -13.53
C ILE A 179 -12.14 -1.31 -14.74
N ASP A 180 -12.06 0.01 -14.62
CA ASP A 180 -11.51 0.92 -15.63
C ASP A 180 -9.97 0.95 -15.67
N GLN A 181 -9.30 0.18 -14.79
CA GLN A 181 -7.84 0.04 -14.69
C GLN A 181 -7.09 1.34 -14.32
N GLU A 182 -7.74 2.36 -13.79
CA GLU A 182 -7.07 3.62 -13.46
C GLU A 182 -5.97 3.43 -12.41
N ASN A 183 -6.25 2.73 -11.31
CA ASN A 183 -5.25 2.41 -10.28
C ASN A 183 -4.18 1.45 -10.83
N MET A 184 -4.59 0.41 -11.55
CA MET A 184 -3.67 -0.55 -12.15
C MET A 184 -2.64 0.13 -13.06
N GLN A 185 -3.07 1.10 -13.88
CA GLN A 185 -2.20 1.86 -14.78
C GLN A 185 -1.29 2.83 -14.02
N GLU A 186 -1.83 3.56 -13.01
CA GLU A 186 -1.06 4.48 -12.18
C GLU A 186 0.06 3.74 -11.42
N TRP A 187 -0.26 2.57 -10.86
CA TRP A 187 0.69 1.70 -10.17
C TRP A 187 1.58 0.89 -11.12
N LYS A 188 1.32 0.93 -12.43
CA LYS A 188 2.07 0.18 -13.46
C LYS A 188 2.13 -1.31 -13.16
N ILE A 189 1.01 -1.87 -12.73
CA ILE A 189 0.89 -3.28 -12.36
C ILE A 189 0.97 -4.14 -13.62
N PRO A 190 1.91 -5.10 -13.69
CA PRO A 190 2.10 -5.93 -14.88
C PRO A 190 1.11 -7.09 -14.99
N GLY A 191 0.38 -7.39 -13.93
CA GLY A 191 -0.56 -8.51 -13.84
C GLY A 191 -1.00 -8.80 -12.41
N THR A 192 -1.94 -9.73 -12.27
CA THR A 192 -2.57 -10.11 -11.00
C THR A 192 -2.26 -11.57 -10.64
N PRO A 193 -2.19 -11.92 -9.33
CA PRO A 193 -2.20 -10.98 -8.21
C PRO A 193 -0.87 -10.23 -8.07
N SER A 194 -0.93 -8.99 -7.59
CA SER A 194 0.25 -8.22 -7.18
C SER A 194 0.04 -7.67 -5.79
N TYR A 195 1.02 -7.84 -4.90
CA TYR A 195 0.90 -7.51 -3.48
C TYR A 195 1.94 -6.48 -3.05
N PHE A 196 1.50 -5.55 -2.20
CA PHE A 196 2.31 -4.47 -1.63
C PHE A 196 2.03 -4.32 -0.14
N ILE A 197 3.05 -3.97 0.64
CA ILE A 197 2.90 -3.51 2.02
C ILE A 197 3.34 -2.05 2.05
N ILE A 198 2.45 -1.18 2.50
CA ILE A 198 2.66 0.27 2.58
C ILE A 198 2.80 0.66 4.05
N GLN A 199 3.84 1.43 4.35
CA GLN A 199 4.06 2.03 5.67
C GLN A 199 3.00 3.10 5.97
N PRO A 200 2.77 3.42 7.25
CA PRO A 200 1.83 4.46 7.63
C PRO A 200 2.11 5.85 7.03
N ASP A 201 3.34 6.14 6.62
CA ASP A 201 3.71 7.38 5.94
C ASP A 201 3.55 7.33 4.41
N GLY A 202 3.02 6.23 3.87
CA GLY A 202 2.77 6.02 2.44
C GLY A 202 3.97 5.51 1.65
N ILE A 203 5.04 5.07 2.31
CA ILE A 203 6.19 4.47 1.61
C ILE A 203 5.96 2.97 1.40
N VAL A 204 6.29 2.47 0.21
CA VAL A 204 6.29 1.03 -0.10
C VAL A 204 7.37 0.35 0.74
N ALA A 205 6.96 -0.51 1.67
CA ALA A 205 7.86 -1.25 2.54
C ALA A 205 8.24 -2.62 1.95
N TRP A 206 7.37 -3.17 1.12
CA TRP A 206 7.57 -4.47 0.50
C TRP A 206 6.71 -4.60 -0.75
N VAL A 207 7.26 -5.28 -1.75
CA VAL A 207 6.54 -5.66 -2.96
C VAL A 207 6.87 -7.10 -3.33
N HIS A 208 5.85 -7.92 -3.58
CA HIS A 208 6.02 -9.34 -3.86
C HIS A 208 6.99 -9.62 -5.03
N SER A 209 7.00 -8.78 -6.05
CA SER A 209 7.88 -8.95 -7.22
C SER A 209 9.38 -8.85 -6.89
N GLU A 210 9.75 -8.15 -5.82
CA GLU A 210 11.14 -8.08 -5.32
C GLU A 210 11.46 -9.23 -4.34
N HIS A 211 10.42 -9.87 -3.76
CA HIS A 211 10.53 -10.98 -2.81
C HIS A 211 9.68 -12.20 -3.22
N PRO A 212 9.94 -12.83 -4.38
CA PRO A 212 9.05 -13.84 -4.95
C PRO A 212 8.97 -15.16 -4.14
N GLN A 213 9.79 -15.30 -3.08
CA GLN A 213 9.77 -16.46 -2.19
C GLN A 213 9.08 -16.16 -0.86
N GLU A 214 8.73 -14.89 -0.60
CA GLU A 214 8.02 -14.45 0.61
C GLU A 214 6.53 -14.30 0.31
N LYS A 215 5.70 -14.72 1.25
CA LYS A 215 4.28 -14.37 1.28
C LYS A 215 4.07 -13.02 1.96
N VAL A 216 2.89 -12.45 1.83
CA VAL A 216 2.53 -11.18 2.51
C VAL A 216 2.75 -11.26 4.02
N SER A 217 2.38 -12.39 4.64
CA SER A 217 2.62 -12.63 6.07
C SER A 217 4.11 -12.61 6.44
N ASP A 218 4.96 -13.23 5.61
CA ASP A 218 6.40 -13.27 5.84
C ASP A 218 6.99 -11.86 5.76
N GLY A 219 6.56 -11.07 4.75
CA GLY A 219 6.93 -9.67 4.59
C GLY A 219 6.54 -8.82 5.80
N LEU A 220 5.31 -8.94 6.29
CA LEU A 220 4.83 -8.23 7.49
C LEU A 220 5.64 -8.61 8.72
N PHE A 221 5.82 -9.90 9.01
CA PHE A 221 6.60 -10.35 10.16
C PHE A 221 8.05 -9.89 10.09
N ARG A 222 8.68 -9.97 8.91
CA ARG A 222 10.06 -9.50 8.73
C ARG A 222 10.17 -8.00 9.01
N ILE A 223 9.31 -7.17 8.41
CA ILE A 223 9.30 -5.73 8.59
C ILE A 223 9.07 -5.35 10.07
N PHE A 224 8.09 -5.96 10.72
CA PHE A 224 7.80 -5.66 12.12
C PHE A 224 8.93 -6.08 13.05
N ASN A 225 9.58 -7.20 12.77
CA ASN A 225 10.76 -7.62 13.52
C ASN A 225 11.95 -6.65 13.33
N GLU A 226 12.24 -6.25 12.11
CA GLU A 226 13.32 -5.30 11.78
C GLU A 226 13.10 -3.93 12.42
N GLN A 227 11.84 -3.49 12.55
CA GLN A 227 11.48 -2.21 13.14
C GLN A 227 11.20 -2.28 14.65
N GLY A 228 11.32 -3.46 15.28
CA GLY A 228 11.06 -3.64 16.71
C GLY A 228 9.57 -3.49 17.08
N LEU A 229 8.68 -3.75 16.13
CA LEU A 229 7.23 -3.62 16.27
C LEU A 229 6.52 -4.96 16.59
N MET A 230 7.28 -6.04 16.75
CA MET A 230 6.71 -7.32 17.15
C MET A 230 6.11 -7.22 18.56
N PRO A 231 4.93 -7.83 18.81
CA PRO A 231 4.37 -7.90 20.15
C PRO A 231 5.38 -8.52 21.13
N ASN A 232 5.43 -7.98 22.35
CA ASN A 232 6.15 -8.65 23.44
C ASN A 232 5.37 -9.92 23.84
N GLU A 233 6.07 -11.03 23.98
CA GLU A 233 5.52 -12.29 24.50
C GLU A 233 4.97 -12.14 25.93
#